data_fb446515f88a5f91a7fee4d305e6496f
#
_entry.id   fb446515f88a5f91a7fee4d305e6496f
#
_cell.length_a   1.000
_cell.length_b   1.000
_cell.length_c   1.000
_cell.angle_alpha   90.00
_cell.angle_beta   90.00
_cell.angle_gamma   90.00
#
_symmetry.space_group_name_H-M   'P 1'
#
loop_
_entity.id
_entity.type
_entity.pdbx_description
1 polymer ?
#
loop_
_entity_poly.entity_id
_entity_poly.type
_entity_poly.pdbx_seq_one_letter_code
_entity_poly.pdbx_strand_id
1 'polypeptide(L)'
;MAIAKASPLFGKINVYEPAGGKKRVEIYIRLDQSVEHMKVGIAIDASASMKTHFAANIPKMVRQPGQNVMEPVVRQLCRFVCDYSGDGTVLPIYWAVGPGGKEIESIGVLDGLRAETMSVDGPKRPWGTGTCLLPALNFFLEQFASAEWAILLFVTDGVIEDIENVKERALEVGHEIKDGKRANCKFVVVGIGQADEKQLDELDNMFDGTDLEEDTDLWDCKLAGDMGELAEIWDEVDFGISLPMSARITDNAGTVIKAYADEVPQRMEFEVLTGTKSVTIEIAGQSIIQSLEEK
;
A
#
# COMPACT_ATOMS: atom_id res chain seq x y z
N MET A 1 -6.61 -0.99 18.97
CA MET A 1 -7.38 -0.81 17.72
C MET A 1 -8.23 -2.04 17.51
N ALA A 2 -9.50 -1.88 17.20
CA ALA A 2 -10.40 -2.99 16.93
C ALA A 2 -10.85 -2.95 15.46
N ILE A 3 -11.10 -4.11 14.86
CA ILE A 3 -11.59 -4.22 13.48
C ILE A 3 -13.07 -4.56 13.53
N ALA A 4 -13.91 -3.71 12.94
CA ALA A 4 -15.34 -3.97 12.80
C ALA A 4 -15.64 -4.72 11.49
N LYS A 5 -16.78 -5.41 11.45
CA LYS A 5 -17.23 -6.10 10.24
C LYS A 5 -17.63 -5.08 9.17
N ALA A 6 -16.88 -5.00 8.08
CA ALA A 6 -17.16 -4.07 6.99
C ALA A 6 -18.38 -4.52 6.15
N SER A 7 -19.14 -3.53 5.65
CA SER A 7 -20.11 -3.74 4.58
C SER A 7 -19.40 -3.94 3.23
N PRO A 8 -20.03 -4.55 2.20
CA PRO A 8 -19.36 -4.89 0.94
C PRO A 8 -18.67 -3.73 0.21
N LEU A 9 -19.17 -2.50 0.37
CA LEU A 9 -18.58 -1.30 -0.22
C LEU A 9 -17.27 -0.88 0.47
N PHE A 10 -17.01 -1.37 1.67
CA PHE A 10 -15.85 -1.01 2.47
C PHE A 10 -14.88 -2.18 2.57
N GLY A 11 -13.59 -1.89 2.50
CA GLY A 11 -12.52 -2.87 2.72
C GLY A 11 -12.35 -3.12 4.21
N LYS A 12 -11.74 -2.18 4.92
CA LYS A 12 -11.48 -2.25 6.35
C LYS A 12 -12.15 -1.12 7.13
N ILE A 13 -12.40 -1.37 8.39
CA ILE A 13 -12.89 -0.37 9.33
C ILE A 13 -12.09 -0.50 10.62
N ASN A 14 -11.33 0.53 10.92
CA ASN A 14 -10.55 0.62 12.14
C ASN A 14 -11.31 1.46 13.15
N VAL A 15 -11.45 0.95 14.36
CA VAL A 15 -12.03 1.67 15.50
C VAL A 15 -10.96 1.76 16.58
N TYR A 16 -10.53 2.96 16.88
CA TYR A 16 -9.45 3.21 17.84
C TYR A 16 -9.98 3.31 19.25
N GLU A 17 -9.13 3.05 20.25
CA GLU A 17 -9.47 3.16 21.65
C GLU A 17 -9.99 4.58 21.99
N PRO A 18 -10.99 4.67 22.86
CA PRO A 18 -11.59 5.95 23.22
C PRO A 18 -10.59 6.88 23.90
N ALA A 19 -10.57 8.14 23.48
CA ALA A 19 -9.85 9.23 24.13
C ALA A 19 -10.78 10.44 24.30
N GLY A 20 -10.80 11.05 25.48
CA GLY A 20 -11.61 12.25 25.73
C GLY A 20 -13.14 12.06 25.54
N GLY A 21 -13.65 10.84 25.70
CA GLY A 21 -15.07 10.53 25.50
C GLY A 21 -15.49 10.27 24.05
N LYS A 22 -14.54 10.28 23.13
CA LYS A 22 -14.72 9.97 21.71
C LYS A 22 -13.83 8.84 21.28
N LYS A 23 -14.16 8.18 20.18
CA LYS A 23 -13.33 7.21 19.47
C LYS A 23 -13.19 7.63 18.02
N ARG A 24 -11.96 7.51 17.48
CA ARG A 24 -11.64 7.73 16.08
C ARG A 24 -12.04 6.50 15.28
N VAL A 25 -12.56 6.72 14.09
CA VAL A 25 -12.97 5.66 13.15
C VAL A 25 -12.38 5.98 11.79
N GLU A 26 -11.80 4.98 11.18
CA GLU A 26 -11.35 5.03 9.78
C GLU A 26 -12.12 3.99 8.97
N ILE A 27 -12.59 4.38 7.80
CA ILE A 27 -13.31 3.51 6.86
C ILE A 27 -12.67 3.64 5.50
N TYR A 28 -12.22 2.51 4.96
CA TYR A 28 -11.62 2.43 3.63
C TYR A 28 -12.66 2.01 2.60
N ILE A 29 -12.87 2.84 1.58
CA ILE A 29 -13.77 2.52 0.46
C ILE A 29 -13.04 1.57 -0.49
N ARG A 30 -13.68 0.46 -0.86
CA ARG A 30 -13.15 -0.41 -1.91
C ARG A 30 -13.25 0.29 -3.26
N LEU A 31 -12.12 0.36 -3.94
CA LEU A 31 -12.07 0.86 -5.30
C LEU A 31 -12.43 -0.28 -6.25
N ASP A 32 -13.61 -0.20 -6.87
CA ASP A 32 -14.08 -1.21 -7.84
C ASP A 32 -13.63 -0.92 -9.28
N GLN A 33 -12.90 0.19 -9.53
CA GLN A 33 -12.54 0.63 -10.87
C GLN A 33 -11.09 1.10 -10.95
N SER A 34 -10.44 0.82 -12.08
CA SER A 34 -9.13 1.37 -12.41
C SER A 34 -9.19 2.90 -12.49
N VAL A 35 -8.22 3.57 -11.89
CA VAL A 35 -8.02 5.01 -12.08
C VAL A 35 -7.38 5.20 -13.45
N GLU A 36 -8.06 5.95 -14.32
CA GLU A 36 -7.57 6.23 -15.66
C GLU A 36 -6.16 6.85 -15.60
N HIS A 37 -5.24 6.36 -16.45
CA HIS A 37 -3.83 6.79 -16.49
C HIS A 37 -2.96 6.48 -15.27
N MET A 38 -3.43 5.69 -14.31
CA MET A 38 -2.62 5.24 -13.20
C MET A 38 -1.59 4.19 -13.63
N LYS A 39 -0.35 4.31 -13.15
CA LYS A 39 0.73 3.33 -13.31
C LYS A 39 1.06 2.65 -12.00
N VAL A 40 1.38 1.36 -12.07
CA VAL A 40 1.70 0.58 -10.87
C VAL A 40 3.03 -0.14 -11.01
N GLY A 41 3.91 0.06 -10.03
CA GLY A 41 5.17 -0.67 -9.88
C GLY A 41 5.18 -1.53 -8.64
N ILE A 42 5.78 -2.71 -8.72
CA ILE A 42 6.00 -3.60 -7.56
C ILE A 42 7.49 -3.92 -7.46
N ALA A 43 8.11 -3.56 -6.36
CA ALA A 43 9.48 -3.90 -6.00
C ALA A 43 9.50 -5.04 -4.98
N ILE A 44 10.08 -6.15 -5.36
CA ILE A 44 10.19 -7.35 -4.53
C ILE A 44 11.62 -7.44 -4.03
N ASP A 45 11.80 -7.42 -2.71
CA ASP A 45 13.11 -7.53 -2.08
C ASP A 45 13.81 -8.83 -2.52
N ALA A 46 15.04 -8.70 -2.95
CA ALA A 46 15.95 -9.77 -3.34
C ALA A 46 17.27 -9.71 -2.56
N SER A 47 17.23 -9.21 -1.33
CA SER A 47 18.32 -9.34 -0.37
C SER A 47 18.53 -10.80 0.06
N ALA A 48 19.65 -11.07 0.70
CA ALA A 48 20.02 -12.45 1.07
C ALA A 48 19.04 -13.12 2.05
N SER A 49 18.36 -12.37 2.91
CA SER A 49 17.32 -12.85 3.84
C SER A 49 16.13 -13.47 3.09
N MET A 50 15.70 -12.84 2.03
CA MET A 50 14.58 -13.27 1.20
C MET A 50 14.76 -14.64 0.52
N LYS A 51 15.98 -15.14 0.39
CA LYS A 51 16.28 -16.46 -0.25
C LYS A 51 15.42 -17.60 0.28
N THR A 52 15.14 -17.58 1.58
CA THR A 52 14.34 -18.63 2.23
C THR A 52 12.90 -18.58 1.75
N HIS A 53 12.32 -17.40 1.61
CA HIS A 53 10.95 -17.19 1.13
C HIS A 53 10.75 -17.63 -0.33
N PHE A 54 11.79 -17.48 -1.16
CA PHE A 54 11.81 -17.97 -2.54
C PHE A 54 12.21 -19.45 -2.67
N ALA A 55 12.51 -20.14 -1.57
CA ALA A 55 13.15 -21.45 -1.57
C ALA A 55 14.40 -21.51 -2.48
N ALA A 56 15.14 -20.40 -2.59
CA ALA A 56 16.29 -20.25 -3.49
C ALA A 56 17.46 -21.15 -3.09
N ASN A 57 17.51 -21.57 -1.82
CA ASN A 57 18.51 -22.52 -1.30
C ASN A 57 18.22 -23.98 -1.69
N ILE A 58 17.08 -24.27 -2.31
CA ILE A 58 16.66 -25.61 -2.71
C ILE A 58 16.73 -25.71 -4.25
N PRO A 59 17.48 -26.66 -4.81
CA PRO A 59 17.50 -26.86 -6.25
C PRO A 59 16.08 -27.10 -6.81
N LYS A 60 15.75 -26.43 -7.92
CA LYS A 60 14.38 -26.48 -8.52
C LYS A 60 13.89 -27.91 -8.76
N MET A 61 14.76 -28.85 -9.14
CA MET A 61 14.41 -30.24 -9.43
C MET A 61 13.88 -31.02 -8.22
N VAL A 62 14.20 -30.59 -6.99
CA VAL A 62 13.80 -31.25 -5.74
C VAL A 62 12.89 -30.40 -4.89
N ARG A 63 12.55 -29.19 -5.36
CA ARG A 63 11.68 -28.27 -4.67
C ARG A 63 10.25 -28.83 -4.64
N GLN A 64 9.66 -28.89 -3.46
CA GLN A 64 8.27 -29.33 -3.28
C GLN A 64 7.30 -28.17 -3.51
N PRO A 65 6.07 -28.44 -3.98
CA PRO A 65 5.02 -27.43 -4.05
C PRO A 65 4.84 -26.71 -2.70
N GLY A 66 4.70 -25.37 -2.73
CA GLY A 66 4.51 -24.54 -1.54
C GLY A 66 5.78 -24.13 -0.80
N GLN A 67 6.96 -24.64 -1.18
CA GLN A 67 8.22 -24.19 -0.56
C GLN A 67 8.61 -22.77 -0.97
N ASN A 68 8.33 -22.36 -2.20
CA ASN A 68 8.43 -20.96 -2.64
C ASN A 68 7.14 -20.24 -2.26
N VAL A 69 7.13 -19.56 -1.14
CA VAL A 69 5.94 -18.82 -0.64
C VAL A 69 5.78 -17.48 -1.33
N MET A 70 6.83 -16.95 -1.96
CA MET A 70 6.79 -15.67 -2.69
C MET A 70 6.03 -15.78 -4.01
N GLU A 71 6.14 -16.90 -4.71
CA GLU A 71 5.54 -17.03 -6.05
C GLU A 71 4.02 -16.79 -6.05
N PRO A 72 3.20 -17.47 -5.23
CA PRO A 72 1.76 -17.23 -5.21
C PRO A 72 1.40 -15.81 -4.76
N VAL A 73 2.14 -15.25 -3.81
CA VAL A 73 1.90 -13.91 -3.29
C VAL A 73 2.18 -12.86 -4.35
N VAL A 74 3.35 -12.90 -4.97
CA VAL A 74 3.73 -11.93 -6.02
C VAL A 74 2.78 -12.02 -7.22
N ARG A 75 2.37 -13.23 -7.63
CA ARG A 75 1.37 -13.41 -8.68
C ARG A 75 0.04 -12.77 -8.32
N GLN A 76 -0.45 -13.03 -7.11
CA GLN A 76 -1.70 -12.47 -6.63
C GLN A 76 -1.64 -10.95 -6.55
N LEU A 77 -0.54 -10.39 -6.00
CA LEU A 77 -0.28 -8.95 -5.96
C LEU A 77 -0.29 -8.33 -7.35
N CYS A 78 0.54 -8.85 -8.26
CA CYS A 78 0.62 -8.34 -9.63
C CYS A 78 -0.73 -8.42 -10.34
N ARG A 79 -1.46 -9.54 -10.18
CA ARG A 79 -2.79 -9.69 -10.76
C ARG A 79 -3.77 -8.68 -10.20
N PHE A 80 -3.79 -8.50 -8.88
CA PHE A 80 -4.67 -7.58 -8.20
C PHE A 80 -4.44 -6.14 -8.68
N VAL A 81 -3.20 -5.66 -8.65
CA VAL A 81 -2.92 -4.26 -9.01
C VAL A 81 -3.10 -3.96 -10.51
N CYS A 82 -3.08 -4.98 -11.38
CA CYS A 82 -3.46 -4.79 -12.79
C CYS A 82 -4.90 -4.29 -12.93
N ASP A 83 -5.80 -4.65 -12.02
CA ASP A 83 -7.20 -4.20 -12.06
C ASP A 83 -7.35 -2.72 -11.69
N TYR A 84 -6.37 -2.14 -11.01
CA TYR A 84 -6.33 -0.72 -10.64
C TYR A 84 -5.51 0.13 -11.61
N SER A 85 -4.59 -0.47 -12.34
CA SER A 85 -3.80 0.23 -13.34
C SER A 85 -4.65 0.69 -14.52
N GLY A 86 -4.47 1.94 -14.98
CA GLY A 86 -5.23 2.53 -16.07
C GLY A 86 -5.07 1.82 -17.41
N ASP A 87 -4.00 1.08 -17.62
CA ASP A 87 -3.76 0.26 -18.82
C ASP A 87 -3.79 -1.26 -18.55
N GLY A 88 -4.21 -1.68 -17.36
CA GLY A 88 -4.29 -3.08 -16.98
C GLY A 88 -2.94 -3.77 -16.82
N THR A 89 -1.85 -3.00 -16.63
CA THR A 89 -0.49 -3.54 -16.53
C THR A 89 0.20 -3.16 -15.23
N VAL A 90 1.20 -3.95 -14.85
CA VAL A 90 2.09 -3.72 -13.71
C VAL A 90 3.55 -3.90 -14.13
N LEU A 91 4.46 -3.13 -13.50
CA LEU A 91 5.90 -3.27 -13.68
C LEU A 91 6.55 -3.86 -12.43
N PRO A 92 6.70 -5.19 -12.33
CA PRO A 92 7.45 -5.80 -11.24
C PRO A 92 8.96 -5.75 -11.47
N ILE A 93 9.70 -5.52 -10.38
CA ILE A 93 11.16 -5.58 -10.33
C ILE A 93 11.61 -6.37 -9.11
N TYR A 94 12.82 -6.91 -9.15
CA TYR A 94 13.58 -7.24 -7.96
C TYR A 94 14.47 -6.06 -7.58
N TRP A 95 14.47 -5.68 -6.31
CA TRP A 95 15.34 -4.66 -5.75
C TRP A 95 16.25 -5.25 -4.68
N ALA A 96 17.15 -4.48 -4.11
CA ALA A 96 18.19 -4.96 -3.21
C ALA A 96 19.00 -6.11 -3.83
N VAL A 97 19.33 -6.01 -5.11
CA VAL A 97 20.10 -7.00 -5.87
C VAL A 97 21.58 -6.62 -5.85
N GLY A 98 22.47 -7.62 -5.93
CA GLY A 98 23.92 -7.44 -6.10
C GLY A 98 24.67 -6.91 -4.88
N PRO A 99 25.92 -6.48 -5.06
CA PRO A 99 26.75 -5.99 -3.97
C PRO A 99 26.14 -4.76 -3.26
N GLY A 100 26.00 -4.84 -1.95
CA GLY A 100 25.42 -3.78 -1.14
C GLY A 100 23.93 -3.56 -1.37
N GLY A 101 23.23 -4.43 -2.10
CA GLY A 101 21.79 -4.33 -2.35
C GLY A 101 21.36 -3.07 -3.12
N LYS A 102 22.24 -2.55 -4.00
CA LYS A 102 22.01 -1.27 -4.71
C LYS A 102 21.54 -1.42 -6.15
N GLU A 103 21.45 -2.65 -6.63
CA GLU A 103 21.03 -2.93 -7.99
C GLU A 103 19.57 -3.34 -8.04
N ILE A 104 18.98 -3.22 -9.23
CA ILE A 104 17.64 -3.71 -9.54
C ILE A 104 17.68 -4.66 -10.73
N GLU A 105 16.69 -5.53 -10.83
CA GLU A 105 16.46 -6.39 -11.97
C GLU A 105 14.99 -6.30 -12.39
N SER A 106 14.72 -5.75 -13.59
CA SER A 106 13.34 -5.66 -14.09
C SER A 106 12.86 -7.04 -14.55
N ILE A 107 11.64 -7.38 -14.17
CA ILE A 107 10.92 -8.56 -14.66
C ILE A 107 10.22 -8.22 -15.98
N GLY A 108 9.90 -6.94 -16.20
CA GLY A 108 9.19 -6.43 -17.36
C GLY A 108 7.72 -6.16 -17.10
N VAL A 109 7.08 -5.45 -18.02
CA VAL A 109 5.65 -5.10 -17.91
C VAL A 109 4.79 -6.35 -18.10
N LEU A 110 3.85 -6.58 -17.19
CA LEU A 110 2.93 -7.71 -17.20
C LEU A 110 1.49 -7.22 -17.22
N ASP A 111 0.66 -7.89 -18.02
CA ASP A 111 -0.80 -7.86 -17.89
C ASP A 111 -1.29 -8.89 -16.86
N GLY A 112 -2.57 -8.83 -16.50
CA GLY A 112 -3.14 -9.72 -15.48
C GLY A 112 -2.96 -11.21 -15.78
N LEU A 113 -3.05 -11.64 -17.05
CA LEU A 113 -2.87 -13.04 -17.43
C LEU A 113 -1.41 -13.49 -17.28
N ARG A 114 -0.47 -12.66 -17.69
CA ARG A 114 0.97 -12.92 -17.52
C ARG A 114 1.36 -12.90 -16.05
N ALA A 115 0.78 -12.00 -15.26
CA ALA A 115 0.98 -11.94 -13.82
C ALA A 115 0.59 -13.25 -13.12
N GLU A 116 -0.55 -13.84 -13.47
CA GLU A 116 -1.02 -15.12 -12.91
C GLU A 116 -0.09 -16.31 -13.21
N THR A 117 0.63 -16.26 -14.32
CA THR A 117 1.40 -17.41 -14.82
C THR A 117 2.92 -17.23 -14.76
N MET A 118 3.41 -16.03 -14.38
CA MET A 118 4.84 -15.77 -14.32
C MET A 118 5.55 -16.67 -13.30
N SER A 119 6.80 -17.01 -13.59
CA SER A 119 7.67 -17.69 -12.61
C SER A 119 8.35 -16.64 -11.71
N VAL A 120 8.25 -16.84 -10.40
CA VAL A 120 8.83 -15.95 -9.36
C VAL A 120 9.87 -16.75 -8.57
N ASP A 121 11.03 -16.93 -9.17
CA ASP A 121 12.12 -17.75 -8.60
C ASP A 121 13.19 -16.92 -7.87
N GLY A 122 13.05 -15.60 -7.83
CA GLY A 122 14.07 -14.68 -7.39
C GLY A 122 14.89 -14.11 -8.56
N PRO A 123 15.85 -13.20 -8.26
CA PRO A 123 16.65 -12.55 -9.28
C PRO A 123 17.57 -13.52 -10.02
N LYS A 124 17.86 -13.26 -11.27
CA LYS A 124 18.91 -13.94 -12.05
C LYS A 124 20.30 -13.44 -11.67
N ARG A 125 20.38 -12.18 -11.24
CA ARG A 125 21.59 -11.58 -10.67
C ARG A 125 21.88 -12.12 -9.27
N PRO A 126 23.09 -11.90 -8.73
CA PRO A 126 23.36 -12.26 -7.34
C PRO A 126 22.40 -11.58 -6.37
N TRP A 127 21.94 -12.32 -5.40
CA TRP A 127 21.16 -11.78 -4.28
C TRP A 127 21.94 -10.69 -3.54
N GLY A 128 21.24 -9.68 -3.07
CA GLY A 128 21.86 -8.53 -2.42
C GLY A 128 22.54 -8.86 -1.10
N THR A 129 23.59 -8.14 -0.80
CA THR A 129 24.30 -8.20 0.48
C THR A 129 23.93 -7.03 1.41
N GLY A 130 22.91 -6.27 1.05
CA GLY A 130 22.29 -5.16 1.77
C GLY A 130 20.90 -4.88 1.23
N THR A 131 20.17 -3.96 1.84
CA THR A 131 18.78 -3.65 1.54
C THR A 131 18.62 -2.14 1.32
N CYS A 132 19.03 -1.65 0.13
CA CYS A 132 18.92 -0.24 -0.26
C CYS A 132 17.67 0.01 -1.09
N LEU A 133 16.71 0.79 -0.56
CA LEU A 133 15.42 1.08 -1.19
C LEU A 133 15.49 2.20 -2.22
N LEU A 134 16.34 3.21 -2.00
CA LEU A 134 16.44 4.40 -2.86
C LEU A 134 16.63 4.09 -4.35
N PRO A 135 17.45 3.10 -4.77
CA PRO A 135 17.55 2.75 -6.19
C PRO A 135 16.24 2.31 -6.83
N ALA A 136 15.42 1.53 -6.11
CA ALA A 136 14.11 1.08 -6.59
C ALA A 136 13.10 2.23 -6.65
N LEU A 137 13.09 3.09 -5.64
CA LEU A 137 12.27 4.30 -5.62
C LEU A 137 12.58 5.20 -6.83
N ASN A 138 13.85 5.54 -7.05
CA ASN A 138 14.27 6.38 -8.18
C ASN A 138 13.94 5.74 -9.53
N PHE A 139 14.13 4.42 -9.66
CA PHE A 139 13.77 3.71 -10.88
C PHE A 139 12.29 3.91 -11.25
N PHE A 140 11.38 3.72 -10.30
CA PHE A 140 9.95 3.91 -10.59
C PHE A 140 9.60 5.37 -10.83
N LEU A 141 10.18 6.31 -10.06
CA LEU A 141 9.98 7.74 -10.27
C LEU A 141 10.40 8.20 -11.68
N GLU A 142 11.44 7.59 -12.26
CA GLU A 142 11.86 7.82 -13.64
C GLU A 142 10.95 7.12 -14.65
N GLN A 143 10.61 5.84 -14.42
CA GLN A 143 9.76 5.06 -15.34
C GLN A 143 8.35 5.65 -15.47
N PHE A 144 7.83 6.22 -14.40
CA PHE A 144 6.48 6.77 -14.33
C PHE A 144 6.46 8.31 -14.32
N ALA A 145 7.53 8.95 -14.78
CA ALA A 145 7.62 10.42 -14.80
C ALA A 145 6.50 11.10 -15.60
N SER A 146 5.91 10.41 -16.58
CA SER A 146 4.80 10.90 -17.41
C SER A 146 3.43 10.37 -16.98
N ALA A 147 3.33 9.60 -15.90
CA ALA A 147 2.06 9.12 -15.38
C ALA A 147 1.27 10.27 -14.74
N GLU A 148 -0.04 10.25 -14.84
CA GLU A 148 -0.90 11.20 -14.11
C GLU A 148 -1.05 10.82 -12.65
N TRP A 149 -0.85 9.53 -12.35
CA TRP A 149 -0.84 8.96 -11.01
C TRP A 149 0.03 7.71 -10.97
N ALA A 150 0.75 7.48 -9.87
CA ALA A 150 1.57 6.29 -9.72
C ALA A 150 1.44 5.67 -8.32
N ILE A 151 1.38 4.33 -8.26
CA ILE A 151 1.48 3.56 -7.02
C ILE A 151 2.73 2.70 -7.09
N LEU A 152 3.58 2.82 -6.07
CA LEU A 152 4.85 2.10 -5.96
C LEU A 152 4.81 1.22 -4.71
N LEU A 153 4.79 -0.09 -4.93
CA LEU A 153 4.77 -1.07 -3.86
C LEU A 153 6.16 -1.63 -3.60
N PHE A 154 6.54 -1.71 -2.34
CA PHE A 154 7.82 -2.27 -1.90
C PHE A 154 7.56 -3.38 -0.89
N VAL A 155 7.95 -4.60 -1.21
CA VAL A 155 7.83 -5.76 -0.31
C VAL A 155 9.21 -6.10 0.24
N THR A 156 9.37 -6.19 1.56
CA THR A 156 10.66 -6.49 2.23
C THR A 156 10.47 -7.28 3.51
N ASP A 157 11.46 -8.10 3.88
CA ASP A 157 11.54 -8.80 5.17
C ASP A 157 12.62 -8.22 6.10
N GLY A 158 13.25 -7.12 5.71
CA GLY A 158 14.44 -6.61 6.37
C GLY A 158 14.39 -5.13 6.74
N VAL A 159 15.50 -4.70 7.33
CA VAL A 159 15.80 -3.32 7.66
C VAL A 159 16.25 -2.59 6.40
N ILE A 160 15.68 -1.41 6.13
CA ILE A 160 16.09 -0.54 5.03
C ILE A 160 17.37 0.20 5.45
N GLU A 161 18.49 -0.12 4.79
CA GLU A 161 19.81 0.41 5.19
C GLU A 161 20.04 1.88 4.81
N ASP A 162 19.34 2.38 3.81
CA ASP A 162 19.47 3.74 3.28
C ASP A 162 18.24 4.62 3.57
N ILE A 163 17.53 4.35 4.66
CA ILE A 163 16.25 4.99 5.00
C ILE A 163 16.33 6.53 5.04
N GLU A 164 17.42 7.11 5.52
CA GLU A 164 17.58 8.56 5.55
C GLU A 164 17.64 9.16 4.13
N ASN A 165 18.32 8.51 3.19
CA ASN A 165 18.35 8.94 1.80
C ASN A 165 16.98 8.77 1.12
N VAL A 166 16.22 7.75 1.53
CA VAL A 166 14.83 7.53 1.07
C VAL A 166 13.93 8.66 1.56
N LYS A 167 14.04 9.06 2.83
CA LYS A 167 13.30 10.18 3.40
C LYS A 167 13.64 11.50 2.71
N GLU A 168 14.92 11.79 2.49
CA GLU A 168 15.35 12.99 1.74
C GLU A 168 14.73 13.02 0.35
N ARG A 169 14.78 11.90 -0.38
CA ARG A 169 14.16 11.80 -1.72
C ARG A 169 12.65 11.94 -1.70
N ALA A 170 11.99 11.38 -0.69
CA ALA A 170 10.53 11.51 -0.54
C ALA A 170 10.11 12.96 -0.24
N LEU A 171 10.87 13.71 0.58
CA LEU A 171 10.65 15.14 0.78
C LEU A 171 10.79 15.94 -0.53
N GLU A 172 11.81 15.65 -1.35
CA GLU A 172 11.96 16.27 -2.67
C GLU A 172 10.74 15.98 -3.56
N VAL A 173 10.28 14.71 -3.59
CA VAL A 173 9.10 14.30 -4.36
C VAL A 173 7.84 15.03 -3.85
N GLY A 174 7.66 15.17 -2.55
CA GLY A 174 6.57 15.93 -1.96
C GLY A 174 6.57 17.39 -2.43
N HIS A 175 7.72 18.04 -2.42
CA HIS A 175 7.85 19.41 -2.96
C HIS A 175 7.63 19.46 -4.49
N GLU A 176 8.13 18.47 -5.25
CA GLU A 176 7.86 18.39 -6.69
C GLU A 176 6.34 18.29 -6.99
N ILE A 177 5.58 17.56 -6.17
CA ILE A 177 4.12 17.43 -6.29
C ILE A 177 3.44 18.75 -5.91
N LYS A 178 3.77 19.32 -4.75
CA LYS A 178 3.24 20.62 -4.26
C LYS A 178 3.44 21.73 -5.26
N ASP A 179 4.60 21.75 -5.93
CA ASP A 179 4.93 22.73 -6.97
C ASP A 179 4.30 22.44 -8.34
N GLY A 180 3.55 21.33 -8.50
CA GLY A 180 2.97 20.89 -9.76
C GLY A 180 4.00 20.43 -10.80
N LYS A 181 5.22 20.12 -10.39
CA LYS A 181 6.31 19.60 -11.25
C LYS A 181 6.23 18.09 -11.47
N ARG A 182 5.53 17.41 -10.60
CA ARG A 182 5.28 15.97 -10.63
C ARG A 182 3.80 15.68 -10.38
N ALA A 183 3.27 14.69 -11.05
CA ALA A 183 1.96 14.14 -10.74
C ALA A 183 1.98 13.40 -9.39
N ASN A 184 0.82 13.22 -8.78
CA ASN A 184 0.68 12.53 -7.51
C ASN A 184 1.19 11.09 -7.60
N CYS A 185 1.77 10.62 -6.52
CA CYS A 185 2.17 9.22 -6.37
C CYS A 185 1.97 8.78 -4.91
N LYS A 186 1.85 7.46 -4.71
CA LYS A 186 1.77 6.84 -3.40
C LYS A 186 2.81 5.73 -3.31
N PHE A 187 3.50 5.65 -2.20
CA PHE A 187 4.49 4.62 -1.89
C PHE A 187 3.93 3.72 -0.80
N VAL A 188 3.88 2.44 -1.06
CA VAL A 188 3.36 1.45 -0.10
C VAL A 188 4.48 0.50 0.26
N VAL A 189 4.87 0.46 1.53
CA VAL A 189 5.82 -0.54 2.02
C VAL A 189 5.08 -1.63 2.77
N VAL A 190 5.28 -2.86 2.34
CA VAL A 190 4.76 -4.04 3.01
C VAL A 190 5.93 -4.78 3.64
N GLY A 191 6.06 -4.63 4.95
CA GLY A 191 6.99 -5.41 5.76
C GLY A 191 6.44 -6.82 6.01
N ILE A 192 7.28 -7.84 5.85
CA ILE A 192 6.95 -9.22 6.16
C ILE A 192 7.92 -9.80 7.18
N GLY A 193 7.44 -10.68 8.04
CA GLY A 193 8.29 -11.43 8.97
C GLY A 193 9.04 -10.56 9.96
N GLN A 194 10.30 -10.25 9.68
CA GLN A 194 11.21 -9.51 10.57
C GLN A 194 11.47 -8.05 10.13
N ALA A 195 10.60 -7.48 9.29
CA ALA A 195 10.70 -6.07 8.93
C ALA A 195 10.66 -5.16 10.17
N ASP A 196 11.41 -4.06 10.13
CA ASP A 196 11.53 -3.14 11.26
C ASP A 196 10.31 -2.21 11.33
N GLU A 197 9.36 -2.52 12.22
CA GLU A 197 8.13 -1.75 12.45
C GLU A 197 8.43 -0.27 12.73
N LYS A 198 9.52 0.02 13.45
CA LYS A 198 9.90 1.39 13.77
C LYS A 198 10.30 2.17 12.51
N GLN A 199 11.02 1.55 11.57
CA GLN A 199 11.34 2.19 10.30
C GLN A 199 10.10 2.41 9.44
N LEU A 200 9.13 1.47 9.48
CA LEU A 200 7.86 1.63 8.80
C LEU A 200 7.07 2.81 9.37
N ASP A 201 6.97 2.93 10.70
CA ASP A 201 6.33 4.06 11.36
C ASP A 201 7.04 5.40 11.04
N GLU A 202 8.37 5.39 10.96
CA GLU A 202 9.17 6.58 10.61
C GLU A 202 8.93 7.04 9.16
N LEU A 203 8.68 6.13 8.22
CA LEU A 203 8.31 6.48 6.86
C LEU A 203 6.87 7.00 6.79
N ASP A 204 5.95 6.30 7.43
CA ASP A 204 4.52 6.61 7.42
C ASP A 204 4.24 8.02 7.95
N ASN A 205 4.96 8.43 9.00
CA ASN A 205 4.79 9.72 9.68
C ASN A 205 5.87 10.75 9.32
N MET A 206 6.62 10.55 8.23
CA MET A 206 7.79 11.40 7.94
C MET A 206 7.45 12.85 7.58
N PHE A 207 6.22 13.13 7.19
CA PHE A 207 5.77 14.49 6.85
C PHE A 207 5.23 15.25 8.04
N ASP A 208 5.01 14.61 9.19
CA ASP A 208 4.53 15.24 10.42
C ASP A 208 5.46 16.39 10.85
N GLY A 209 4.90 17.57 11.11
CA GLY A 209 5.65 18.76 11.49
C GLY A 209 6.45 19.43 10.36
N THR A 210 6.31 18.97 9.13
CA THR A 210 6.89 19.62 7.94
C THR A 210 5.90 20.57 7.26
N ASP A 211 6.36 21.33 6.29
CA ASP A 211 5.51 22.21 5.46
C ASP A 211 4.66 21.43 4.44
N LEU A 212 4.79 20.11 4.42
CA LEU A 212 4.05 19.17 3.56
C LEU A 212 2.96 18.40 4.29
N GLU A 213 2.87 18.49 5.63
CA GLU A 213 1.95 17.69 6.48
C GLU A 213 0.48 17.73 6.02
N GLU A 214 -0.01 18.92 5.62
CA GLU A 214 -1.42 19.10 5.21
C GLU A 214 -1.66 18.73 3.73
N ASP A 215 -0.62 18.73 2.91
CA ASP A 215 -0.74 18.63 1.44
C ASP A 215 -0.28 17.28 0.89
N THR A 216 0.51 16.51 1.68
CA THR A 216 1.25 15.36 1.13
C THR A 216 1.26 14.19 2.10
N ASP A 217 0.73 13.08 1.68
CA ASP A 217 0.81 11.79 2.34
C ASP A 217 1.31 10.75 1.32
N LEU A 218 2.65 10.62 1.20
CA LEU A 218 3.25 9.76 0.18
C LEU A 218 3.35 8.30 0.61
N TRP A 219 3.60 8.04 1.90
CA TRP A 219 3.85 6.70 2.39
C TRP A 219 2.61 6.08 3.05
N ASP A 220 2.42 4.79 2.83
CA ASP A 220 1.54 3.94 3.60
C ASP A 220 2.29 2.65 3.92
N CYS A 221 2.55 2.40 5.19
CA CYS A 221 3.41 1.32 5.63
C CYS A 221 2.60 0.29 6.41
N LYS A 222 2.69 -0.96 6.01
CA LYS A 222 1.96 -2.08 6.62
C LYS A 222 2.91 -3.20 7.01
N LEU A 223 2.62 -3.83 8.13
CA LEU A 223 3.32 -5.04 8.55
C LEU A 223 2.38 -6.24 8.39
N ALA A 224 2.80 -7.21 7.58
CA ALA A 224 2.12 -8.48 7.45
C ALA A 224 2.73 -9.50 8.42
N GLY A 225 1.94 -10.10 9.30
CA GLY A 225 2.40 -11.15 10.20
C GLY A 225 2.83 -12.41 9.44
N ASP A 226 2.16 -12.71 8.36
CA ASP A 226 2.53 -13.77 7.43
C ASP A 226 2.15 -13.43 5.97
N MET A 227 2.56 -14.31 5.05
CA MET A 227 2.32 -14.12 3.63
C MET A 227 0.83 -14.25 3.24
N GLY A 228 -0.02 -14.83 4.08
CA GLY A 228 -1.46 -14.94 3.84
C GLY A 228 -2.18 -13.61 4.06
N GLU A 229 -1.69 -12.81 5.00
CA GLU A 229 -2.23 -11.50 5.32
C GLU A 229 -1.97 -10.45 4.23
N LEU A 230 -0.96 -10.67 3.36
CA LEU A 230 -0.67 -9.76 2.25
C LEU A 230 -1.88 -9.50 1.34
N ALA A 231 -2.75 -10.48 1.15
CA ALA A 231 -3.95 -10.30 0.35
C ALA A 231 -5.00 -9.42 1.04
N GLU A 232 -4.98 -9.35 2.38
CA GLU A 232 -5.90 -8.55 3.19
C GLU A 232 -5.39 -7.09 3.37
N ILE A 233 -4.08 -6.89 3.26
CA ILE A 233 -3.44 -5.56 3.39
C ILE A 233 -4.01 -4.56 2.38
N TRP A 234 -4.38 -5.01 1.19
CA TRP A 234 -4.93 -4.13 0.16
C TRP A 234 -6.26 -3.48 0.54
N ASP A 235 -7.04 -4.11 1.38
CA ASP A 235 -8.26 -3.52 1.93
C ASP A 235 -7.96 -2.35 2.90
N GLU A 236 -6.68 -2.18 3.27
CA GLU A 236 -6.19 -1.20 4.23
C GLU A 236 -5.31 -0.11 3.63
N VAL A 237 -4.83 -0.29 2.39
CA VAL A 237 -3.97 0.71 1.73
C VAL A 237 -4.80 1.93 1.39
N ASP A 238 -4.36 3.08 1.91
CA ASP A 238 -4.84 4.37 1.46
C ASP A 238 -4.06 4.79 0.22
N PHE A 239 -4.71 4.69 -0.93
CA PHE A 239 -4.09 5.12 -2.18
C PHE A 239 -4.05 6.65 -2.34
N GLY A 240 -4.53 7.42 -1.36
CA GLY A 240 -4.60 8.87 -1.44
C GLY A 240 -5.54 9.38 -2.53
N ILE A 241 -6.50 8.57 -2.94
CA ILE A 241 -7.44 8.88 -4.02
C ILE A 241 -8.70 9.51 -3.44
N SER A 242 -9.19 10.58 -4.05
CA SER A 242 -10.52 11.09 -3.82
C SER A 242 -11.46 10.65 -4.93
N LEU A 243 -12.63 10.19 -4.55
CA LEU A 243 -13.68 9.75 -5.46
C LEU A 243 -14.63 10.93 -5.76
N PRO A 244 -14.96 11.23 -7.03
CA PRO A 244 -15.83 12.35 -7.41
C PRO A 244 -17.29 12.04 -7.07
N MET A 245 -17.60 12.04 -5.81
CA MET A 245 -18.95 11.78 -5.28
C MET A 245 -19.15 12.48 -3.94
N SER A 246 -20.40 12.51 -3.46
CA SER A 246 -20.72 13.00 -2.13
C SER A 246 -20.88 11.85 -1.14
N ALA A 247 -20.56 12.11 0.12
CA ALA A 247 -20.90 11.21 1.22
C ALA A 247 -21.34 11.98 2.46
N ARG A 248 -22.19 11.32 3.28
CA ARG A 248 -22.68 11.86 4.53
C ARG A 248 -22.68 10.78 5.58
N ILE A 249 -22.08 11.08 6.73
CA ILE A 249 -22.00 10.18 7.86
C ILE A 249 -22.83 10.75 9.00
N THR A 250 -23.77 9.96 9.50
CA THR A 250 -24.65 10.34 10.61
C THR A 250 -24.58 9.32 11.74
N ASP A 251 -24.82 9.78 12.96
CA ASP A 251 -25.03 8.90 14.11
C ASP A 251 -26.44 8.29 14.13
N ASN A 252 -26.72 7.46 15.13
CA ASN A 252 -28.01 6.81 15.30
C ASN A 252 -29.17 7.80 15.62
N ALA A 253 -28.87 9.04 16.00
CA ALA A 253 -29.84 10.09 16.21
C ALA A 253 -30.09 10.94 14.95
N GLY A 254 -29.38 10.65 13.83
CA GLY A 254 -29.42 11.40 12.59
C GLY A 254 -28.58 12.68 12.60
N THR A 255 -27.73 12.85 13.63
CA THR A 255 -26.81 13.99 13.68
C THR A 255 -25.68 13.78 12.69
N VAL A 256 -25.40 14.78 11.87
CA VAL A 256 -24.30 14.72 10.90
C VAL A 256 -22.96 14.78 11.65
N ILE A 257 -22.16 13.73 11.49
CA ILE A 257 -20.81 13.62 12.02
C ILE A 257 -19.82 14.24 11.04
N LYS A 258 -19.90 13.83 9.76
CA LYS A 258 -19.07 14.34 8.68
C LYS A 258 -19.82 14.33 7.36
N ALA A 259 -19.52 15.29 6.50
CA ALA A 259 -20.09 15.35 5.15
C ALA A 259 -19.00 15.76 4.16
N TYR A 260 -19.05 15.14 2.99
CA TYR A 260 -18.21 15.41 1.84
C TYR A 260 -19.13 15.82 0.69
N ALA A 261 -18.92 17.01 0.11
CA ALA A 261 -19.87 17.58 -0.86
C ALA A 261 -19.62 17.04 -2.28
N ASP A 262 -18.37 17.07 -2.74
CA ASP A 262 -18.01 16.82 -4.13
C ASP A 262 -16.97 15.69 -4.28
N GLU A 263 -16.13 15.51 -3.26
CA GLU A 263 -15.07 14.49 -3.25
C GLU A 263 -15.06 13.74 -1.92
N VAL A 264 -14.93 12.42 -1.98
CA VAL A 264 -14.81 11.54 -0.83
C VAL A 264 -13.43 10.90 -0.86
N PRO A 265 -12.58 11.11 0.16
CA PRO A 265 -11.31 10.40 0.22
C PRO A 265 -11.55 8.90 0.39
N GLN A 266 -10.69 8.08 -0.20
CA GLN A 266 -10.76 6.63 -0.06
C GLN A 266 -10.73 6.24 1.43
N ARG A 267 -9.86 6.85 2.24
CA ARG A 267 -9.86 6.74 3.69
C ARG A 267 -10.71 7.86 4.30
N MET A 268 -11.92 7.52 4.74
CA MET A 268 -12.77 8.43 5.50
C MET A 268 -12.40 8.33 6.98
N GLU A 269 -11.98 9.43 7.59
CA GLU A 269 -11.70 9.53 9.02
C GLU A 269 -12.69 10.46 9.72
N PHE A 270 -13.19 10.04 10.89
CA PHE A 270 -14.10 10.84 11.70
C PHE A 270 -14.12 10.38 13.18
N GLU A 271 -14.65 11.23 14.05
CA GLU A 271 -14.83 10.90 15.47
C GLU A 271 -16.30 10.68 15.81
N VAL A 272 -16.54 9.71 16.69
CA VAL A 272 -17.86 9.45 17.27
C VAL A 272 -17.78 9.39 18.81
N LEU A 273 -18.91 9.60 19.51
CA LEU A 273 -18.96 9.39 20.95
C LEU A 273 -18.67 7.93 21.29
N THR A 274 -17.99 7.68 22.41
CA THR A 274 -17.55 6.34 22.84
C THR A 274 -18.68 5.29 22.83
N GLY A 275 -19.90 5.68 23.14
CA GLY A 275 -21.07 4.80 23.15
C GLY A 275 -21.71 4.53 21.78
N THR A 276 -21.21 5.12 20.70
CA THR A 276 -21.78 4.93 19.36
C THR A 276 -21.46 3.53 18.86
N LYS A 277 -22.50 2.73 18.56
CA LYS A 277 -22.36 1.34 18.10
C LYS A 277 -22.38 1.18 16.59
N SER A 278 -23.00 2.12 15.91
CA SER A 278 -23.06 2.14 14.44
C SER A 278 -23.21 3.57 13.93
N VAL A 279 -22.90 3.75 12.65
CA VAL A 279 -23.13 4.99 11.90
C VAL A 279 -23.88 4.67 10.63
N THR A 280 -24.64 5.63 10.12
CA THR A 280 -25.24 5.53 8.78
C THR A 280 -24.40 6.33 7.82
N ILE A 281 -23.98 5.70 6.72
CA ILE A 281 -23.18 6.30 5.66
C ILE A 281 -24.01 6.32 4.39
N GLU A 282 -24.35 7.53 3.95
CA GLU A 282 -24.98 7.77 2.65
C GLU A 282 -23.86 8.08 1.64
N ILE A 283 -23.70 7.20 0.65
CA ILE A 283 -22.64 7.30 -0.36
C ILE A 283 -23.08 6.63 -1.66
N ALA A 284 -22.75 7.22 -2.80
CA ALA A 284 -23.08 6.68 -4.12
C ALA A 284 -24.58 6.31 -4.28
N GLY A 285 -25.49 7.09 -3.67
CA GLY A 285 -26.93 6.84 -3.69
C GLY A 285 -27.39 5.66 -2.81
N GLN A 286 -26.52 5.09 -2.03
CA GLN A 286 -26.79 4.01 -1.07
C GLN A 286 -26.79 4.56 0.36
N SER A 287 -27.60 3.96 1.23
CA SER A 287 -27.57 4.21 2.67
C SER A 287 -27.15 2.93 3.39
N ILE A 288 -25.99 2.97 4.04
CA ILE A 288 -25.34 1.81 4.65
C ILE A 288 -25.25 2.04 6.14
N ILE A 289 -25.80 1.10 6.94
CA ILE A 289 -25.61 1.08 8.38
C ILE A 289 -24.35 0.28 8.68
N GLN A 290 -23.30 0.95 9.15
CA GLN A 290 -22.03 0.36 9.47
C GLN A 290 -21.87 0.18 10.98
N SER A 291 -21.73 -1.07 11.43
CA SER A 291 -21.39 -1.39 12.82
C SER A 291 -19.98 -0.95 13.17
N LEU A 292 -19.79 -0.41 14.36
CA LEU A 292 -18.49 -0.06 14.94
C LEU A 292 -18.13 -0.99 16.12
N GLU A 293 -18.88 -2.08 16.31
CA GLU A 293 -18.58 -3.11 17.31
C GLU A 293 -17.56 -4.10 16.74
N GLU A 294 -16.68 -4.60 17.59
CA GLU A 294 -15.67 -5.61 17.25
C GLU A 294 -16.30 -6.89 16.68
N LYS A 295 -15.52 -7.56 15.82
CA LYS A 295 -15.88 -8.89 15.31
C LYS A 295 -15.84 -9.94 16.40
#